data_d943102423073e0943b43671b71aca8f
#
_entry.id   d943102423073e0943b43671b71aca8f
#
_cell.length_a   1.000
_cell.length_b   1.000
_cell.length_c   1.000
_cell.angle_alpha   90.00
_cell.angle_beta   90.00
_cell.angle_gamma   90.00
#
_symmetry.space_group_name_H-M   'P 1'
#
loop_
_entity.id
_entity.type
_entity.pdbx_description
1 polymer ?
#
loop_
_entity_poly.entity_id
_entity_poly.type
_entity_poly.pdbx_seq_one_letter_code
_entity_poly.pdbx_strand_id
1 'polypeptide(L)'
;CSSSATGHYKSALAEKIADKKEWRIADLTGGLGVDSWFFSKRASKVLYNEMQTTLCKAAEHNFKTLGTDNINISNSIAESDSISLIISTFHPNIVYLDPARRGEGGKKVFLIEECTPDVLTLKDEIFRHCRHILIKLSPMADITMVCERLGKTCREVHVVSSEGECKE
;
A
#
# COMPACT_ATOMS: atom_id res chain seq x y z
N CYS A 1 -1.65 9.46 -7.90
CA CYS A 1 -2.67 9.33 -6.84
C CYS A 1 -3.82 8.49 -7.33
N SER A 2 -4.40 7.70 -6.43
CA SER A 2 -5.60 6.92 -6.70
C SER A 2 -6.80 7.82 -6.99
N SER A 3 -7.63 7.42 -7.95
CA SER A 3 -8.94 8.01 -8.17
C SER A 3 -9.95 7.50 -7.12
N SER A 4 -11.12 8.13 -7.05
CA SER A 4 -12.21 7.63 -6.19
C SER A 4 -12.59 6.19 -6.54
N ALA A 5 -12.70 5.87 -7.83
CA ALA A 5 -13.06 4.52 -8.30
C ALA A 5 -12.02 3.47 -7.87
N THR A 6 -10.72 3.74 -8.07
CA THR A 6 -9.65 2.82 -7.71
C THR A 6 -9.47 2.69 -6.19
N GLY A 7 -9.68 3.77 -5.44
CA GLY A 7 -9.67 3.74 -3.97
C GLY A 7 -10.80 2.89 -3.40
N HIS A 8 -12.03 3.03 -3.93
CA HIS A 8 -13.15 2.16 -3.54
C HIS A 8 -12.90 0.69 -3.89
N TYR A 9 -12.36 0.43 -5.09
CA TYR A 9 -12.02 -0.92 -5.50
C TYR A 9 -11.03 -1.59 -4.55
N LYS A 10 -9.89 -0.92 -4.29
CA LYS A 10 -8.85 -1.45 -3.39
C LYS A 10 -9.36 -1.68 -1.97
N SER A 11 -10.18 -0.75 -1.45
CA SER A 11 -10.75 -0.93 -0.10
C SER A 11 -11.72 -2.10 -0.01
N ALA A 12 -12.53 -2.34 -1.05
CA ALA A 12 -13.41 -3.51 -1.12
C ALA A 12 -12.63 -4.82 -1.28
N LEU A 13 -11.56 -4.80 -2.10
CA LEU A 13 -10.69 -5.95 -2.26
C LEU A 13 -9.96 -6.29 -0.94
N ALA A 14 -9.44 -5.28 -0.24
CA ALA A 14 -8.79 -5.48 1.05
C ALA A 14 -9.74 -6.08 2.09
N GLU A 15 -10.99 -5.61 2.16
CA GLU A 15 -12.03 -6.18 3.03
C GLU A 15 -12.29 -7.66 2.72
N LYS A 16 -12.40 -8.01 1.44
CA LYS A 16 -12.55 -9.40 0.98
C LYS A 16 -11.35 -10.28 1.36
N ILE A 17 -10.12 -9.77 1.19
CA ILE A 17 -8.89 -10.49 1.54
C ILE A 17 -8.78 -10.70 3.06
N ALA A 18 -9.16 -9.70 3.85
CA ALA A 18 -9.11 -9.79 5.31
C ALA A 18 -10.03 -10.87 5.87
N ASP A 19 -11.17 -11.12 5.19
CA ASP A 19 -12.19 -12.14 5.54
C ASP A 19 -12.56 -12.11 7.03
N LYS A 20 -12.67 -10.91 7.61
CA LYS A 20 -12.99 -10.68 9.03
C LYS A 20 -13.88 -9.45 9.18
N LYS A 21 -14.78 -9.50 10.17
CA LYS A 21 -15.65 -8.37 10.48
C LYS A 21 -14.85 -7.16 11.01
N GLU A 22 -13.83 -7.41 11.82
CA GLU A 22 -12.92 -6.40 12.33
C GLU A 22 -11.51 -6.70 11.80
N TRP A 23 -11.00 -5.85 10.95
CA TRP A 23 -9.71 -6.01 10.32
C TRP A 23 -8.91 -4.71 10.33
N ARG A 24 -7.60 -4.85 10.24
CA ARG A 24 -6.65 -3.75 10.26
C ARG A 24 -5.77 -3.81 9.03
N ILE A 25 -5.42 -2.65 8.49
CA ILE A 25 -4.50 -2.51 7.37
C ILE A 25 -3.38 -1.53 7.70
N ALA A 26 -2.16 -1.87 7.32
CA ALA A 26 -1.01 -0.97 7.39
C ALA A 26 -0.65 -0.52 5.97
N ASP A 27 -0.84 0.76 5.69
CA ASP A 27 -0.34 1.43 4.50
C ASP A 27 1.06 1.97 4.79
N LEU A 28 2.08 1.33 4.23
CA LEU A 28 3.48 1.67 4.49
C LEU A 28 4.03 2.76 3.55
N THR A 29 3.21 3.22 2.61
CA THR A 29 3.57 4.18 1.55
C THR A 29 2.51 5.25 1.39
N GLY A 30 2.08 5.83 2.48
CA GLY A 30 0.84 6.60 2.60
C GLY A 30 0.69 7.83 1.70
N GLY A 31 1.79 8.50 1.34
CA GLY A 31 1.76 9.69 0.49
C GLY A 31 0.80 10.77 1.02
N LEU A 32 -0.12 11.23 0.18
CA LEU A 32 -1.18 12.19 0.58
C LEU A 32 -2.33 11.57 1.39
N GLY A 33 -2.29 10.26 1.68
CA GLY A 33 -3.26 9.56 2.50
C GLY A 33 -4.54 9.13 1.79
N VAL A 34 -4.60 9.21 0.45
CA VAL A 34 -5.83 8.92 -0.30
C VAL A 34 -6.29 7.47 -0.09
N ASP A 35 -5.40 6.50 -0.31
CA ASP A 35 -5.74 5.09 -0.15
C ASP A 35 -6.02 4.74 1.31
N SER A 36 -5.23 5.26 2.25
CA SER A 36 -5.49 5.11 3.69
C SER A 36 -6.87 5.63 4.10
N TRP A 37 -7.32 6.75 3.51
CA TRP A 37 -8.66 7.27 3.74
C TRP A 37 -9.75 6.34 3.22
N PHE A 38 -9.59 5.76 2.02
CA PHE A 38 -10.54 4.76 1.50
C PHE A 38 -10.56 3.50 2.35
N PHE A 39 -9.41 3.02 2.81
CA PHE A 39 -9.33 1.88 3.74
C PHE A 39 -10.04 2.17 5.06
N SER A 40 -9.93 3.40 5.59
CA SER A 40 -10.58 3.78 6.85
C SER A 40 -12.10 3.69 6.85
N LYS A 41 -12.73 3.69 5.66
CA LYS A 41 -14.19 3.55 5.53
C LYS A 41 -14.67 2.12 5.75
N ARG A 42 -13.76 1.13 5.75
CA ARG A 42 -14.10 -0.30 5.84
C ARG A 42 -13.32 -1.03 6.94
N ALA A 43 -12.06 -0.66 7.16
CA ALA A 43 -11.23 -1.24 8.19
C ALA A 43 -11.59 -0.71 9.58
N SER A 44 -11.43 -1.53 10.61
CA SER A 44 -11.58 -1.09 12.00
C SER A 44 -10.47 -0.12 12.41
N LYS A 45 -9.25 -0.34 11.92
CA LYS A 45 -8.10 0.55 12.11
C LYS A 45 -7.19 0.55 10.89
N VAL A 46 -6.64 1.70 10.58
CA VAL A 46 -5.62 1.91 9.54
C VAL A 46 -4.36 2.44 10.21
N LEU A 47 -3.21 1.88 9.86
CA LEU A 47 -1.93 2.52 10.08
C LEU A 47 -1.53 3.18 8.77
N TYR A 48 -1.31 4.47 8.80
CA TYR A 48 -0.69 5.26 7.74
C TYR A 48 0.77 5.50 8.10
N ASN A 49 1.69 5.12 7.22
CA ASN A 49 3.10 5.42 7.35
C ASN A 49 3.63 6.15 6.11
N GLU A 50 4.40 7.20 6.32
CA GLU A 50 5.02 8.00 5.25
C GLU A 50 6.39 8.52 5.72
N MET A 51 7.41 8.38 4.86
CA MET A 51 8.78 8.81 5.16
C MET A 51 8.95 10.33 5.13
N GLN A 52 8.21 11.02 4.26
CA GLN A 52 8.30 12.46 4.10
C GLN A 52 7.43 13.18 5.14
N THR A 53 8.07 13.86 6.09
CA THR A 53 7.37 14.56 7.18
C THR A 53 6.36 15.60 6.67
N THR A 54 6.63 16.24 5.54
CA THR A 54 5.71 17.22 4.93
C THR A 54 4.43 16.58 4.45
N LEU A 55 4.51 15.41 3.79
CA LEU A 55 3.34 14.64 3.36
C LEU A 55 2.58 14.08 4.56
N CYS A 56 3.29 13.59 5.57
CA CYS A 56 2.70 13.10 6.80
C CYS A 56 1.84 14.17 7.49
N LYS A 57 2.34 15.39 7.62
CA LYS A 57 1.59 16.53 8.17
C LYS A 57 0.36 16.92 7.32
N ALA A 58 0.51 16.88 5.99
CA ALA A 58 -0.59 17.16 5.08
C ALA A 58 -1.69 16.10 5.20
N ALA A 59 -1.31 14.83 5.24
CA ALA A 59 -2.25 13.71 5.41
C ALA A 59 -2.97 13.78 6.78
N GLU A 60 -2.25 14.11 7.85
CA GLU A 60 -2.85 14.31 9.18
C GLU A 60 -3.91 15.41 9.17
N HIS A 61 -3.61 16.55 8.54
CA HIS A 61 -4.57 17.64 8.37
C HIS A 61 -5.80 17.17 7.57
N ASN A 62 -5.59 16.46 6.47
CA ASN A 62 -6.66 15.93 5.63
C ASN A 62 -7.56 14.96 6.40
N PHE A 63 -6.99 14.02 7.15
CA PHE A 63 -7.76 13.06 7.94
C PHE A 63 -8.62 13.74 9.00
N LYS A 64 -8.08 14.75 9.69
CA LYS A 64 -8.84 15.57 10.64
C LYS A 64 -10.00 16.31 9.98
N THR A 65 -9.74 16.94 8.83
CA THR A 65 -10.75 17.68 8.06
C THR A 65 -11.87 16.76 7.55
N LEU A 66 -11.53 15.53 7.18
CA LEU A 66 -12.46 14.52 6.69
C LEU A 66 -13.17 13.75 7.82
N GLY A 67 -12.92 14.11 9.08
CA GLY A 67 -13.55 13.49 10.25
C GLY A 67 -13.20 12.00 10.40
N THR A 68 -11.94 11.63 10.13
CA THR A 68 -11.48 10.25 10.22
C THR A 68 -10.69 10.07 11.51
N ASP A 69 -11.12 9.16 12.38
CA ASP A 69 -10.58 8.94 13.73
C ASP A 69 -9.91 7.58 13.93
N ASN A 70 -10.01 6.68 12.94
CA ASN A 70 -9.48 5.33 13.01
C ASN A 70 -8.15 5.15 12.24
N ILE A 71 -7.46 6.25 11.89
CA ILE A 71 -6.14 6.23 11.25
C ILE A 71 -5.06 6.60 12.27
N ASN A 72 -4.12 5.68 12.50
CA ASN A 72 -2.91 5.93 13.26
C ASN A 72 -1.80 6.40 12.31
N ILE A 73 -1.10 7.47 12.67
CA ILE A 73 -0.07 8.07 11.83
C ILE A 73 1.31 7.67 12.33
N SER A 74 2.16 7.24 11.42
CA SER A 74 3.58 6.98 11.60
C SER A 74 4.39 7.77 10.57
N ASN A 75 5.53 8.29 10.98
CA ASN A 75 6.46 8.97 10.07
C ASN A 75 7.82 8.28 10.16
N SER A 76 8.00 7.24 9.34
CA SER A 76 9.25 6.48 9.30
C SER A 76 9.56 5.96 7.90
N ILE A 77 10.84 5.67 7.66
CA ILE A 77 11.27 5.01 6.42
C ILE A 77 10.84 3.55 6.46
N ALA A 78 10.26 3.07 5.37
CA ALA A 78 9.84 1.68 5.22
C ALA A 78 11.05 0.77 4.90
N GLU A 79 11.83 0.45 5.93
CA GLU A 79 12.96 -0.49 5.90
C GLU A 79 12.66 -1.69 6.81
N SER A 80 13.41 -2.80 6.64
CA SER A 80 13.13 -4.08 7.34
C SER A 80 12.93 -3.93 8.85
N ASP A 81 13.83 -3.22 9.52
CA ASP A 81 13.78 -3.08 10.99
C ASP A 81 12.57 -2.24 11.46
N SER A 82 12.32 -1.11 10.79
CA SER A 82 11.18 -0.24 11.10
C SER A 82 9.85 -0.92 10.79
N ILE A 83 9.77 -1.65 9.68
CA ILE A 83 8.57 -2.40 9.28
C ILE A 83 8.27 -3.51 10.26
N SER A 84 9.27 -4.28 10.67
CA SER A 84 9.10 -5.34 11.66
C SER A 84 8.49 -4.81 12.95
N LEU A 85 9.00 -3.69 13.46
CA LEU A 85 8.47 -3.04 14.66
C LEU A 85 7.03 -2.53 14.45
N ILE A 86 6.78 -1.85 13.33
CA ILE A 86 5.46 -1.30 13.00
C ILE A 86 4.42 -2.42 12.92
N ILE A 87 4.71 -3.47 12.15
CA ILE A 87 3.76 -4.56 11.90
C ILE A 87 3.54 -5.40 13.15
N SER A 88 4.61 -5.70 13.90
CA SER A 88 4.51 -6.47 15.15
C SER A 88 3.76 -5.73 16.26
N THR A 89 3.75 -4.39 16.24
CA THR A 89 3.01 -3.56 17.20
C THR A 89 1.55 -3.37 16.78
N PHE A 90 1.32 -3.11 15.50
CA PHE A 90 -0.01 -2.80 14.97
C PHE A 90 -0.85 -4.05 14.69
N HIS A 91 -0.23 -5.19 14.40
CA HIS A 91 -0.87 -6.47 14.03
C HIS A 91 -1.88 -6.33 12.89
N PRO A 92 -1.48 -5.87 11.69
CA PRO A 92 -2.37 -5.75 10.56
C PRO A 92 -2.79 -7.12 10.01
N ASN A 93 -3.97 -7.20 9.41
CA ASN A 93 -4.40 -8.35 8.61
C ASN A 93 -3.83 -8.27 7.20
N ILE A 94 -3.61 -7.03 6.72
CA ILE A 94 -3.09 -6.72 5.38
C ILE A 94 -2.05 -5.61 5.50
N VAL A 95 -0.96 -5.75 4.76
CA VAL A 95 -0.02 -4.65 4.47
C VAL A 95 -0.27 -4.16 3.06
N TYR A 96 -0.41 -2.85 2.89
CA TYR A 96 -0.54 -2.19 1.59
C TYR A 96 0.74 -1.45 1.23
N LEU A 97 1.14 -1.55 -0.03
CA LEU A 97 2.29 -0.88 -0.61
C LEU A 97 1.92 -0.24 -1.96
N ASP A 98 2.20 1.04 -2.14
CA ASP A 98 2.20 1.77 -3.42
C ASP A 98 3.62 2.31 -3.67
N PRO A 99 4.59 1.43 -4.00
CA PRO A 99 5.99 1.82 -4.06
C PRO A 99 6.21 2.81 -5.21
N ALA A 100 6.91 3.91 -4.89
CA ALA A 100 7.29 4.90 -5.89
C ALA A 100 8.46 4.40 -6.74
N ARG A 101 8.51 4.83 -8.00
CA ARG A 101 9.64 4.53 -8.88
C ARG A 101 10.86 5.32 -8.46
N ARG A 102 12.03 4.67 -8.46
CA ARG A 102 13.31 5.37 -8.44
C ARG A 102 13.60 5.86 -9.86
N GLY A 103 13.22 7.09 -10.16
CA GLY A 103 13.44 7.68 -11.47
C GLY A 103 14.75 8.48 -11.51
N GLU A 104 15.87 7.85 -11.82
CA GLU A 104 16.98 8.55 -12.44
C GLU A 104 17.00 8.22 -13.95
N GLY A 105 16.87 9.26 -14.78
CA GLY A 105 17.28 9.18 -16.18
C GLY A 105 16.29 8.61 -17.19
N GLY A 106 14.98 8.79 -17.07
CA GLY A 106 14.04 8.63 -18.21
C GLY A 106 13.90 7.24 -18.83
N LYS A 107 14.44 6.19 -18.22
CA LYS A 107 14.25 4.81 -18.67
C LYS A 107 12.84 4.32 -18.33
N LYS A 108 12.10 3.87 -19.34
CA LYS A 108 10.72 3.36 -19.25
C LYS A 108 10.60 1.92 -18.76
N VAL A 109 11.55 1.44 -17.98
CA VAL A 109 11.51 0.07 -17.45
C VAL A 109 10.88 0.08 -16.08
N PHE A 110 9.87 -0.79 -15.87
CA PHE A 110 9.09 -0.88 -14.64
C PHE A 110 9.44 -2.16 -13.92
N LEU A 111 10.64 -2.23 -13.36
CA LEU A 111 11.04 -3.36 -12.54
C LEU A 111 10.58 -3.12 -11.10
N ILE A 112 9.95 -4.12 -10.50
CA ILE A 112 9.47 -4.06 -9.12
C ILE A 112 10.62 -3.83 -8.11
N GLU A 113 11.82 -4.31 -8.42
CA GLU A 113 13.04 -4.10 -7.65
C GLU A 113 13.61 -2.67 -7.73
N GLU A 114 13.21 -1.89 -8.75
CA GLU A 114 13.60 -0.48 -8.90
C GLU A 114 12.65 0.48 -8.17
N CYS A 115 11.67 -0.05 -7.48
CA CYS A 115 10.73 0.74 -6.68
C CYS A 115 11.27 1.07 -5.29
N THR A 116 10.74 2.11 -4.69
CA THR A 116 10.99 2.47 -3.28
C THR A 116 9.65 2.53 -2.53
N PRO A 117 9.50 1.74 -1.47
CA PRO A 117 10.42 0.72 -0.96
C PRO A 117 10.56 -0.48 -1.91
N ASP A 118 11.68 -1.21 -1.82
CA ASP A 118 11.89 -2.44 -2.57
C ASP A 118 11.00 -3.55 -2.00
N VAL A 119 9.96 -3.87 -2.74
CA VAL A 119 8.95 -4.87 -2.35
C VAL A 119 9.55 -6.26 -2.17
N LEU A 120 10.53 -6.65 -3.03
CA LEU A 120 11.13 -7.98 -2.99
C LEU A 120 11.96 -8.18 -1.72
N THR A 121 12.64 -7.14 -1.27
CA THR A 121 13.38 -7.16 0.00
C THR A 121 12.45 -7.19 1.20
N LEU A 122 11.35 -6.43 1.14
CA LEU A 122 10.45 -6.27 2.30
C LEU A 122 9.44 -7.40 2.47
N LYS A 123 9.04 -8.08 1.39
CA LYS A 123 7.96 -9.08 1.43
C LYS A 123 8.20 -10.20 2.44
N ASP A 124 9.43 -10.68 2.54
CA ASP A 124 9.76 -11.80 3.42
C ASP A 124 9.68 -11.37 4.90
N GLU A 125 10.09 -10.15 5.22
CA GLU A 125 9.92 -9.57 6.55
C GLU A 125 8.45 -9.35 6.87
N ILE A 126 7.67 -8.79 5.94
CA ILE A 126 6.23 -8.59 6.12
C ILE A 126 5.54 -9.93 6.38
N PHE A 127 5.86 -10.99 5.62
CA PHE A 127 5.23 -12.31 5.77
C PHE A 127 5.53 -13.00 7.10
N ARG A 128 6.55 -12.58 7.86
CA ARG A 128 6.76 -13.08 9.23
C ARG A 128 5.66 -12.64 10.21
N HIS A 129 5.01 -11.53 9.91
CA HIS A 129 4.06 -10.87 10.82
C HIS A 129 2.65 -10.72 10.24
N CYS A 130 2.51 -10.72 8.91
CA CYS A 130 1.25 -10.49 8.21
C CYS A 130 1.09 -11.47 7.04
N ARG A 131 -0.12 -12.04 6.87
CA ARG A 131 -0.38 -13.07 5.86
C ARG A 131 -0.63 -12.52 4.47
N HIS A 132 -1.02 -11.27 4.35
CA HIS A 132 -1.46 -10.68 3.09
C HIS A 132 -0.75 -9.36 2.81
N ILE A 133 -0.24 -9.25 1.59
CA ILE A 133 0.31 -8.00 1.05
C ILE A 133 -0.53 -7.62 -0.17
N LEU A 134 -1.02 -6.41 -0.19
CA LEU A 134 -1.65 -5.79 -1.35
C LEU A 134 -0.69 -4.76 -1.94
N ILE A 135 -0.25 -4.96 -3.18
CA ILE A 135 0.71 -4.09 -3.84
C ILE A 135 0.02 -3.39 -5.00
N LYS A 136 0.04 -2.09 -5.01
CA LYS A 136 -0.36 -1.29 -6.17
C LYS A 136 0.86 -1.02 -7.04
N LEU A 137 0.73 -1.30 -8.32
CA LEU A 137 1.76 -1.02 -9.30
C LEU A 137 1.25 -0.06 -10.38
N SER A 138 2.18 0.57 -11.07
CA SER A 138 1.88 1.37 -12.26
C SER A 138 1.21 0.52 -13.34
N PRO A 139 0.26 1.06 -14.13
CA PRO A 139 -0.33 0.36 -15.26
C PRO A 139 0.69 -0.01 -16.35
N MET A 140 1.90 0.50 -16.26
CA MET A 140 3.02 0.17 -17.17
C MET A 140 3.88 -0.99 -16.65
N ALA A 141 3.55 -1.59 -15.52
CA ALA A 141 4.28 -2.75 -15.00
C ALA A 141 4.07 -3.97 -15.91
N ASP A 142 5.15 -4.69 -16.18
CA ASP A 142 5.08 -5.99 -16.87
C ASP A 142 4.57 -7.05 -15.89
N ILE A 143 3.31 -7.46 -16.07
CA ILE A 143 2.63 -8.43 -15.20
C ILE A 143 3.39 -9.75 -15.15
N THR A 144 3.91 -10.21 -16.29
CA THR A 144 4.65 -11.49 -16.37
C THR A 144 5.90 -11.43 -15.52
N MET A 145 6.71 -10.38 -15.68
CA MET A 145 7.90 -10.16 -14.88
C MET A 145 7.60 -10.01 -13.39
N VAL A 146 6.57 -9.25 -13.05
CA VAL A 146 6.14 -9.09 -11.63
C VAL A 146 5.77 -10.44 -11.02
N CYS A 147 4.97 -11.26 -11.72
CA CYS A 147 4.59 -12.59 -11.25
C CYS A 147 5.81 -13.51 -11.09
N GLU A 148 6.75 -13.49 -12.03
CA GLU A 148 7.97 -14.27 -11.94
C GLU A 148 8.83 -13.85 -10.74
N ARG A 149 9.00 -12.55 -10.50
CA ARG A 149 9.76 -12.01 -9.36
C ARG A 149 9.13 -12.30 -8.01
N LEU A 150 7.81 -12.17 -7.90
CA LEU A 150 7.08 -12.51 -6.67
C LEU A 150 6.93 -14.01 -6.46
N GLY A 151 7.00 -14.80 -7.53
CA GLY A 151 6.95 -16.25 -7.50
C GLY A 151 5.67 -16.78 -6.85
N LYS A 152 5.78 -17.82 -6.03
CA LYS A 152 4.64 -18.49 -5.37
C LYS A 152 3.88 -17.61 -4.38
N THR A 153 4.41 -16.45 -4.03
CA THR A 153 3.72 -15.51 -3.13
C THR A 153 2.69 -14.65 -3.86
N CYS A 154 2.81 -14.50 -5.19
CA CYS A 154 1.78 -13.88 -6.02
C CYS A 154 0.57 -14.81 -6.15
N ARG A 155 -0.57 -14.40 -5.62
CA ARG A 155 -1.81 -15.18 -5.62
C ARG A 155 -2.81 -14.69 -6.65
N GLU A 156 -2.97 -13.39 -6.75
CA GLU A 156 -3.93 -12.75 -7.63
C GLU A 156 -3.30 -11.51 -8.25
N VAL A 157 -3.70 -11.20 -9.48
CA VAL A 157 -3.36 -9.96 -10.17
C VAL A 157 -4.67 -9.32 -10.64
N HIS A 158 -4.85 -8.05 -10.31
CA HIS A 158 -6.01 -7.28 -10.66
C HIS A 158 -5.61 -6.14 -11.59
N VAL A 159 -6.16 -6.11 -12.78
CA VAL A 159 -6.01 -5.00 -13.71
C VAL A 159 -7.21 -4.09 -13.57
N VAL A 160 -6.99 -2.89 -13.08
CA VAL A 160 -8.06 -1.95 -12.76
C VAL A 160 -8.10 -0.82 -13.79
N SER A 161 -9.22 -0.72 -14.49
CA SER A 161 -9.46 0.35 -15.46
C SER A 161 -10.62 1.25 -15.01
N SER A 162 -10.53 2.52 -15.33
CA SER A 162 -11.58 3.51 -15.11
C SER A 162 -11.56 4.52 -16.26
N GLU A 163 -12.75 4.90 -16.74
CA GLU A 163 -12.91 5.86 -17.84
C GLU A 163 -12.17 5.47 -19.13
N GLY A 164 -12.10 4.16 -19.41
CA GLY A 164 -11.45 3.64 -20.61
C GLY A 164 -9.91 3.54 -20.55
N GLU A 165 -9.31 3.84 -19.38
CA GLU A 165 -7.87 3.77 -19.18
C GLU A 165 -7.50 2.78 -18.08
N CYS A 166 -6.42 2.02 -18.28
CA CYS A 166 -5.82 1.25 -17.19
C CYS A 166 -5.18 2.21 -16.18
N LYS A 167 -5.53 2.06 -14.90
CA LYS A 167 -5.07 2.95 -13.82
C LYS A 167 -4.03 2.28 -12.92
N GLU A 168 -4.17 0.99 -12.67
CA GLU A 168 -3.28 0.22 -11.80
C GLU A 168 -3.47 -1.29 -12.00
#